data_97e8ae2c86e6281ed26a0ad3302e0c5e
#
_entry.id   97e8ae2c86e6281ed26a0ad3302e0c5e
#
_cell.length_a   1.000
_cell.length_b   1.000
_cell.length_c   1.000
_cell.angle_alpha   90.00
_cell.angle_beta   90.00
_cell.angle_gamma   90.00
#
_symmetry.space_group_name_H-M   'P 1'
#
loop_
_entity.id
_entity.type
_entity.pdbx_description
1 polymer ?
#
loop_
_entity_poly.entity_id
_entity_poly.type
_entity_poly.pdbx_seq_one_letter_code
_entity_poly.pdbx_strand_id
1 'polypeptide(L)'
;MSNHGYETGRLDLPFVGVSTFAKRELVTDWSKINADVAVLGAPFDFGTQWRAGARFGPRGIREASTLFSFGHAGAYDHEDDITYLTENVKIVDIGDADIIHTDTLKSHENIELGVRSILAADALPVVLGGDHSVNIPCINAFSDYGPIHILQIDAHLDFVDERHGVKYGHGNPMRRAAEKPYVAGLTQVGIRNVSSTAKEGYESAKEMNSDILSVCLLYTSDAADDPTCV
;
A
#
# COMPACT_ATOMS: atom_id res chain seq x y z
N MET A 1 2.43 19.72 -24.43
CA MET A 1 1.35 20.40 -23.67
C MET A 1 0.15 19.48 -23.72
N SER A 2 -0.32 18.96 -22.60
CA SER A 2 -1.58 18.21 -22.58
C SER A 2 -2.67 19.16 -23.02
N ASN A 3 -3.47 18.75 -24.01
CA ASN A 3 -4.64 19.53 -24.43
C ASN A 3 -5.56 19.67 -23.24
N HIS A 4 -5.69 20.89 -22.73
CA HIS A 4 -6.59 21.18 -21.63
C HIS A 4 -8.02 20.90 -22.11
N GLY A 5 -8.89 20.41 -21.22
CA GLY A 5 -10.27 20.06 -21.55
C GLY A 5 -11.07 21.16 -22.25
N TYR A 6 -10.67 22.42 -22.13
CA TYR A 6 -11.24 23.52 -22.93
C TYR A 6 -11.09 23.35 -24.44
N GLU A 7 -9.95 22.82 -24.88
CA GLU A 7 -9.67 22.60 -26.31
C GLU A 7 -10.43 21.39 -26.84
N THR A 8 -10.74 20.43 -25.98
CA THR A 8 -11.51 19.23 -26.32
C THR A 8 -12.98 19.32 -25.95
N GLY A 9 -13.44 20.44 -25.38
CA GLY A 9 -14.80 20.64 -24.88
C GLY A 9 -15.12 19.95 -23.57
N ARG A 10 -14.09 19.39 -22.86
CA ARG A 10 -14.26 18.76 -21.54
C ARG A 10 -13.16 19.24 -20.61
N LEU A 11 -13.54 19.70 -19.42
CA LEU A 11 -12.61 20.17 -18.39
C LEU A 11 -12.12 19.06 -17.47
N ASP A 12 -12.81 17.93 -17.43
CA ASP A 12 -12.53 16.81 -16.53
C ASP A 12 -12.34 17.24 -15.05
N LEU A 13 -13.25 18.12 -14.60
CA LEU A 13 -13.22 18.67 -13.25
C LEU A 13 -13.40 17.57 -12.19
N PRO A 14 -12.97 17.77 -10.92
CA PRO A 14 -13.03 16.78 -9.86
C PRO A 14 -14.37 16.06 -9.69
N PHE A 15 -15.47 16.79 -9.85
CA PHE A 15 -16.83 16.30 -9.61
C PHE A 15 -17.54 15.74 -10.86
N VAL A 16 -16.86 15.61 -12.00
CA VAL A 16 -17.45 15.08 -13.25
C VAL A 16 -16.69 13.84 -13.74
N GLY A 17 -17.41 12.96 -14.42
CA GLY A 17 -16.82 11.76 -15.04
C GLY A 17 -16.44 10.68 -14.03
N VAL A 18 -15.51 9.81 -14.43
CA VAL A 18 -15.06 8.68 -13.61
C VAL A 18 -14.05 9.13 -12.57
N SER A 19 -14.27 8.75 -11.31
CA SER A 19 -13.33 9.01 -10.19
C SER A 19 -12.19 7.98 -10.21
N THR A 20 -11.23 8.17 -11.09
CA THR A 20 -9.94 7.46 -11.01
C THR A 20 -8.99 8.20 -10.05
N PHE A 21 -7.91 7.55 -9.62
CA PHE A 21 -6.91 8.19 -8.76
C PHE A 21 -6.33 9.44 -9.43
N ALA A 22 -6.52 10.60 -8.79
CA ALA A 22 -6.14 11.92 -9.31
C ALA A 22 -6.57 12.16 -10.78
N LYS A 23 -7.70 11.58 -11.20
CA LYS A 23 -8.23 11.66 -12.56
C LYS A 23 -7.26 11.15 -13.63
N ARG A 24 -6.36 10.24 -13.26
CA ARG A 24 -5.44 9.60 -14.21
C ARG A 24 -6.16 8.64 -15.12
N GLU A 25 -5.53 8.31 -16.25
CA GLU A 25 -6.05 7.37 -17.25
C GLU A 25 -6.46 6.04 -16.60
N LEU A 26 -7.66 5.54 -16.92
CA LEU A 26 -8.14 4.23 -16.49
C LEU A 26 -7.73 3.17 -17.52
N VAL A 27 -6.95 2.19 -17.09
CA VAL A 27 -6.51 1.05 -17.89
C VAL A 27 -7.17 -0.21 -17.34
N THR A 28 -8.26 -0.67 -17.96
CA THR A 28 -9.00 -1.86 -17.51
C THR A 28 -8.43 -3.19 -18.04
N ASP A 29 -7.67 -3.15 -19.11
CA ASP A 29 -6.96 -4.31 -19.67
C ASP A 29 -5.51 -4.28 -19.15
N TRP A 30 -5.23 -5.06 -18.13
CA TRP A 30 -3.94 -5.07 -17.45
C TRP A 30 -2.78 -5.50 -18.36
N SER A 31 -3.05 -6.21 -19.46
CA SER A 31 -2.02 -6.54 -20.46
C SER A 31 -1.53 -5.31 -21.24
N LYS A 32 -2.20 -4.17 -21.11
CA LYS A 32 -1.90 -2.90 -21.78
C LYS A 32 -1.34 -1.84 -20.84
N ILE A 33 -0.94 -2.19 -19.63
CA ILE A 33 -0.29 -1.26 -18.73
C ILE A 33 0.99 -0.74 -19.41
N ASN A 34 1.07 0.58 -19.54
CA ASN A 34 2.24 1.28 -20.06
C ASN A 34 2.37 2.58 -19.27
N ALA A 35 3.08 2.53 -18.15
CA ALA A 35 3.18 3.63 -17.20
C ALA A 35 4.42 3.44 -16.31
N ASP A 36 4.87 4.51 -15.64
CA ASP A 36 5.91 4.43 -14.61
C ASP A 36 5.31 3.98 -13.27
N VAL A 37 4.04 4.34 -13.01
CA VAL A 37 3.32 4.01 -11.78
C VAL A 37 1.91 3.55 -12.14
N ALA A 38 1.46 2.45 -11.55
CA ALA A 38 0.09 1.97 -11.70
C ALA A 38 -0.60 1.79 -10.34
N VAL A 39 -1.79 2.37 -10.21
CA VAL A 39 -2.60 2.35 -8.99
C VAL A 39 -3.64 1.24 -9.09
N LEU A 40 -3.59 0.29 -8.16
CA LEU A 40 -4.53 -0.83 -8.01
C LEU A 40 -5.32 -0.67 -6.71
N GLY A 41 -6.62 -0.85 -6.75
CA GLY A 41 -7.43 -1.00 -5.56
C GLY A 41 -7.52 -2.45 -5.08
N ALA A 42 -7.44 -2.66 -3.78
CA ALA A 42 -7.65 -3.95 -3.11
C ALA A 42 -8.75 -3.80 -2.04
N PRO A 43 -10.04 -3.73 -2.44
CA PRO A 43 -11.17 -3.46 -1.54
C PRO A 43 -11.55 -4.67 -0.69
N PHE A 44 -10.59 -5.18 0.09
CA PHE A 44 -10.71 -6.36 0.94
C PHE A 44 -10.65 -5.99 2.41
N ASP A 45 -11.55 -6.53 3.25
CA ASP A 45 -11.52 -6.32 4.70
C ASP A 45 -12.07 -7.51 5.51
N PHE A 46 -11.99 -8.72 4.95
CA PHE A 46 -12.36 -9.94 5.66
C PHE A 46 -11.32 -10.35 6.72
N GLY A 47 -10.12 -9.78 6.69
CA GLY A 47 -9.10 -9.96 7.72
C GLY A 47 -9.37 -9.14 8.99
N THR A 48 -10.35 -8.24 8.98
CA THR A 48 -10.66 -7.35 10.10
C THR A 48 -11.44 -8.06 11.19
N GLN A 49 -10.96 -7.98 12.44
CA GLN A 49 -11.57 -8.62 13.61
C GLN A 49 -12.64 -7.77 14.32
N TRP A 50 -12.73 -6.49 14.01
CA TRP A 50 -13.65 -5.55 14.66
C TRP A 50 -14.60 -4.95 13.63
N ARG A 51 -14.49 -3.68 13.32
CA ARG A 51 -15.41 -3.01 12.40
C ARG A 51 -14.88 -3.15 10.96
N ALA A 52 -15.65 -3.82 10.12
CA ALA A 52 -15.44 -3.82 8.67
C ALA A 52 -15.72 -2.41 8.09
N GLY A 53 -15.16 -2.13 6.91
CA GLY A 53 -15.35 -0.85 6.21
C GLY A 53 -14.11 -0.43 5.41
N ALA A 54 -12.95 -1.02 5.66
CA ALA A 54 -11.72 -0.74 4.92
C ALA A 54 -11.85 -1.06 3.42
N ARG A 55 -12.80 -1.95 3.03
CA ARG A 55 -13.15 -2.21 1.62
C ARG A 55 -13.60 -0.98 0.84
N PHE A 56 -14.06 0.07 1.51
CA PHE A 56 -14.43 1.33 0.88
C PHE A 56 -13.24 2.28 0.71
N GLY A 57 -12.07 1.93 1.26
CA GLY A 57 -10.85 2.73 1.20
C GLY A 57 -10.43 3.10 -0.22
N PRO A 58 -10.26 2.14 -1.16
CA PRO A 58 -9.84 2.46 -2.52
C PRO A 58 -10.77 3.47 -3.21
N ARG A 59 -12.09 3.28 -3.07
CA ARG A 59 -13.07 4.22 -3.63
C ARG A 59 -12.99 5.60 -2.98
N GLY A 60 -12.93 5.66 -1.64
CA GLY A 60 -12.86 6.94 -0.92
C GLY A 60 -11.57 7.71 -1.22
N ILE A 61 -10.43 7.01 -1.33
CA ILE A 61 -9.15 7.61 -1.69
C ILE A 61 -9.19 8.16 -3.13
N ARG A 62 -9.74 7.39 -4.09
CA ARG A 62 -9.89 7.86 -5.47
C ARG A 62 -10.76 9.10 -5.54
N GLU A 63 -11.91 9.09 -4.88
CA GLU A 63 -12.81 10.25 -4.85
C GLU A 63 -12.12 11.48 -4.26
N ALA A 64 -11.47 11.35 -3.11
CA ALA A 64 -10.72 12.43 -2.49
C ALA A 64 -9.55 12.92 -3.36
N SER A 65 -8.88 12.01 -4.08
CA SER A 65 -7.75 12.34 -4.95
C SER A 65 -8.13 13.14 -6.18
N THR A 66 -9.41 13.18 -6.56
CA THR A 66 -9.88 13.99 -7.71
C THR A 66 -9.61 15.47 -7.53
N LEU A 67 -9.48 15.94 -6.28
CA LEU A 67 -9.06 17.31 -5.98
C LEU A 67 -7.68 17.65 -6.57
N PHE A 68 -6.82 16.66 -6.73
CA PHE A 68 -5.47 16.80 -7.29
C PHE A 68 -5.42 16.63 -8.81
N SER A 69 -6.56 16.57 -9.50
CA SER A 69 -6.64 16.48 -10.97
C SER A 69 -6.03 17.68 -11.69
N PHE A 70 -5.88 18.81 -11.00
CA PHE A 70 -5.20 20.00 -11.52
C PHE A 70 -3.67 19.89 -11.53
N GLY A 71 -3.12 18.82 -11.00
CA GLY A 71 -1.69 18.60 -10.83
C GLY A 71 -0.91 18.24 -12.10
N HIS A 72 -1.40 18.62 -13.29
CA HIS A 72 -0.68 18.44 -14.56
C HIS A 72 0.65 19.20 -14.62
N ALA A 73 0.81 20.25 -13.80
CA ALA A 73 2.06 21.00 -13.62
C ALA A 73 3.02 20.32 -12.61
N GLY A 74 2.61 19.23 -11.99
CA GLY A 74 3.34 18.58 -10.90
C GLY A 74 3.06 19.18 -9.53
N ALA A 75 3.79 18.70 -8.52
CA ALA A 75 3.74 19.16 -7.15
C ALA A 75 5.04 19.91 -6.84
N TYR A 76 4.98 21.23 -6.75
CA TYR A 76 6.15 22.06 -6.46
C TYR A 76 6.44 22.09 -4.96
N ASP A 77 7.62 21.65 -4.61
CA ASP A 77 8.19 21.78 -3.29
C ASP A 77 9.06 23.04 -3.22
N HIS A 78 8.63 24.00 -2.42
CA HIS A 78 9.30 25.29 -2.31
C HIS A 78 10.54 25.26 -1.39
N GLU A 79 10.69 24.22 -0.56
CA GLU A 79 11.84 24.09 0.34
C GLU A 79 13.05 23.55 -0.44
N ASP A 80 12.81 22.54 -1.29
CA ASP A 80 13.84 21.91 -2.10
C ASP A 80 13.96 22.49 -3.51
N ASP A 81 13.07 23.42 -3.91
CA ASP A 81 12.97 23.99 -5.26
C ASP A 81 12.83 22.91 -6.35
N ILE A 82 12.04 21.88 -6.07
CA ILE A 82 11.81 20.74 -6.95
C ILE A 82 10.34 20.62 -7.30
N THR A 83 10.04 20.34 -8.57
CA THR A 83 8.69 19.96 -8.99
C THR A 83 8.63 18.44 -9.23
N TYR A 84 7.91 17.76 -8.35
CA TYR A 84 7.66 16.32 -8.46
C TYR A 84 6.46 16.00 -9.33
N LEU A 85 6.34 14.75 -9.78
CA LEU A 85 5.20 14.20 -10.53
C LEU A 85 4.80 15.05 -11.74
N THR A 86 5.80 15.57 -12.46
CA THR A 86 5.58 16.28 -13.71
C THR A 86 5.03 15.36 -14.81
N GLU A 87 4.70 15.90 -15.98
CA GLU A 87 4.22 15.12 -17.14
C GLU A 87 5.19 14.01 -17.60
N ASN A 88 6.43 14.02 -17.12
CA ASN A 88 7.42 12.96 -17.38
C ASN A 88 7.17 11.69 -16.58
N VAL A 89 6.33 11.73 -15.54
CA VAL A 89 5.93 10.56 -14.74
C VAL A 89 4.51 10.15 -15.13
N LYS A 90 4.40 9.07 -15.89
CA LYS A 90 3.12 8.54 -16.31
C LYS A 90 2.51 7.67 -15.21
N ILE A 91 1.39 8.14 -14.64
CA ILE A 91 0.60 7.41 -13.63
C ILE A 91 -0.70 6.97 -14.28
N VAL A 92 -1.09 5.71 -14.08
CA VAL A 92 -2.39 5.16 -14.50
C VAL A 92 -3.14 4.54 -13.33
N ASP A 93 -4.46 4.53 -13.41
CA ASP A 93 -5.32 3.77 -12.51
C ASP A 93 -5.78 2.50 -13.22
N ILE A 94 -5.56 1.33 -12.63
CA ILE A 94 -5.92 0.06 -13.26
C ILE A 94 -7.18 -0.58 -12.65
N GLY A 95 -7.93 0.20 -11.88
CA GLY A 95 -9.14 -0.26 -11.22
C GLY A 95 -8.87 -1.08 -9.97
N ASP A 96 -9.80 -1.97 -9.63
CA ASP A 96 -9.74 -2.81 -8.45
C ASP A 96 -9.49 -4.28 -8.82
N ALA A 97 -8.79 -5.00 -7.95
CA ALA A 97 -8.75 -6.46 -7.99
C ALA A 97 -10.14 -7.03 -7.64
N ASP A 98 -10.50 -8.14 -8.28
CA ASP A 98 -11.76 -8.83 -7.98
C ASP A 98 -11.73 -9.44 -6.59
N ILE A 99 -12.63 -9.00 -5.73
CA ILE A 99 -12.80 -9.54 -4.38
C ILE A 99 -13.98 -10.51 -4.37
N ILE A 100 -13.67 -11.77 -4.07
CA ILE A 100 -14.68 -12.83 -3.93
C ILE A 100 -15.13 -12.88 -2.47
N HIS A 101 -16.37 -12.49 -2.20
CA HIS A 101 -16.91 -12.48 -0.85
C HIS A 101 -16.84 -13.87 -0.23
N THR A 102 -16.45 -13.95 1.04
CA THR A 102 -16.23 -15.19 1.81
C THR A 102 -15.05 -16.07 1.34
N ASP A 103 -14.33 -15.70 0.28
CA ASP A 103 -13.16 -16.45 -0.17
C ASP A 103 -11.89 -15.56 -0.11
N THR A 104 -11.21 -15.65 1.02
CA THR A 104 -9.98 -14.89 1.28
C THR A 104 -8.85 -15.28 0.32
N LEU A 105 -8.66 -16.57 0.09
CA LEU A 105 -7.54 -17.04 -0.72
C LEU A 105 -7.72 -16.63 -2.18
N LYS A 106 -8.93 -16.78 -2.71
CA LYS A 106 -9.21 -16.36 -4.08
C LYS A 106 -9.11 -14.84 -4.26
N SER A 107 -9.54 -14.07 -3.27
CA SER A 107 -9.37 -12.61 -3.28
C SER A 107 -7.89 -12.23 -3.25
N HIS A 108 -7.09 -12.91 -2.42
CA HIS A 108 -5.64 -12.69 -2.37
C HIS A 108 -4.96 -13.05 -3.71
N GLU A 109 -5.33 -14.16 -4.35
CA GLU A 109 -4.82 -14.51 -5.69
C GLU A 109 -5.10 -13.40 -6.72
N ASN A 110 -6.30 -12.82 -6.70
CA ASN A 110 -6.66 -11.74 -7.62
C ASN A 110 -5.87 -10.44 -7.34
N ILE A 111 -5.63 -10.12 -6.07
CA ILE A 111 -4.77 -8.97 -5.69
C ILE A 111 -3.33 -9.22 -6.14
N GLU A 112 -2.79 -10.40 -5.87
CA GLU A 112 -1.44 -10.80 -6.31
C GLU A 112 -1.30 -10.69 -7.83
N LEU A 113 -2.29 -11.18 -8.58
CA LEU A 113 -2.31 -11.08 -10.05
C LEU A 113 -2.25 -9.62 -10.53
N GLY A 114 -2.98 -8.72 -9.88
CA GLY A 114 -2.95 -7.29 -10.20
C GLY A 114 -1.56 -6.69 -10.00
N VAL A 115 -0.92 -6.97 -8.85
CA VAL A 115 0.44 -6.49 -8.57
C VAL A 115 1.45 -7.10 -9.55
N ARG A 116 1.37 -8.40 -9.85
CA ARG A 116 2.24 -9.05 -10.86
C ARG A 116 2.08 -8.44 -12.25
N SER A 117 0.87 -8.06 -12.62
CA SER A 117 0.62 -7.42 -13.91
C SER A 117 1.29 -6.03 -14.00
N ILE A 118 1.31 -5.28 -12.91
CA ILE A 118 2.03 -4.00 -12.83
C ILE A 118 3.54 -4.22 -12.94
N LEU A 119 4.07 -5.16 -12.16
CA LEU A 119 5.50 -5.47 -12.17
C LEU A 119 5.96 -6.00 -13.53
N ALA A 120 5.14 -6.82 -14.21
CA ALA A 120 5.44 -7.31 -15.56
C ALA A 120 5.48 -6.21 -16.62
N ALA A 121 4.83 -5.08 -16.36
CA ALA A 121 4.88 -3.87 -17.19
C ALA A 121 6.04 -2.92 -16.83
N ASP A 122 6.95 -3.34 -15.94
CA ASP A 122 8.06 -2.53 -15.41
C ASP A 122 7.58 -1.23 -14.74
N ALA A 123 6.38 -1.25 -14.15
CA ALA A 123 5.80 -0.12 -13.44
C ALA A 123 5.86 -0.32 -11.91
N LEU A 124 5.89 0.80 -11.18
CA LEU A 124 5.81 0.80 -9.72
C LEU A 124 4.36 0.54 -9.27
N PRO A 125 4.07 -0.53 -8.51
CA PRO A 125 2.75 -0.75 -7.98
C PRO A 125 2.44 0.15 -6.78
N VAL A 126 1.30 0.84 -6.82
CA VAL A 126 0.70 1.54 -5.70
C VAL A 126 -0.63 0.87 -5.38
N VAL A 127 -0.74 0.23 -4.23
CA VAL A 127 -1.96 -0.50 -3.86
C VAL A 127 -2.75 0.27 -2.81
N LEU A 128 -4.01 0.58 -3.14
CA LEU A 128 -4.96 1.19 -2.22
C LEU A 128 -5.70 0.07 -1.47
N GLY A 129 -5.37 -0.17 -0.23
CA GLY A 129 -6.06 -1.15 0.60
C GLY A 129 -7.40 -0.62 1.12
N GLY A 130 -8.07 -1.41 1.69
CA GLY A 130 -8.39 -2.60 2.35
C GLY A 130 -7.78 -2.68 3.75
N ASP A 131 -7.99 -3.80 4.38
CA ASP A 131 -7.31 -4.08 5.64
C ASP A 131 -5.86 -4.49 5.41
N HIS A 132 -5.07 -4.55 6.49
CA HIS A 132 -3.64 -4.81 6.38
C HIS A 132 -3.29 -6.19 5.78
N SER A 133 -4.22 -7.15 5.79
CA SER A 133 -3.97 -8.48 5.20
C SER A 133 -3.74 -8.44 3.68
N VAL A 134 -4.12 -7.35 2.98
CA VAL A 134 -3.82 -7.15 1.56
C VAL A 134 -2.31 -7.09 1.27
N ASN A 135 -1.48 -6.82 2.27
CA ASN A 135 -0.03 -6.87 2.10
C ASN A 135 0.48 -8.29 1.82
N ILE A 136 -0.22 -9.32 2.29
CA ILE A 136 0.19 -10.72 2.05
C ILE A 136 0.27 -11.02 0.55
N PRO A 137 -0.80 -10.85 -0.25
CA PRO A 137 -0.73 -11.05 -1.70
C PRO A 137 0.16 -10.03 -2.41
N CYS A 138 0.23 -8.79 -1.94
CA CYS A 138 1.14 -7.80 -2.52
C CYS A 138 2.59 -8.26 -2.42
N ILE A 139 3.02 -8.74 -1.25
CA ILE A 139 4.39 -9.24 -1.04
C ILE A 139 4.62 -10.55 -1.83
N ASN A 140 3.61 -11.44 -1.92
CA ASN A 140 3.71 -12.65 -2.72
C ASN A 140 4.05 -12.36 -4.19
N ALA A 141 3.56 -11.26 -4.74
CA ALA A 141 3.83 -10.86 -6.13
C ALA A 141 5.31 -10.63 -6.42
N PHE A 142 6.13 -10.39 -5.40
CA PHE A 142 7.57 -10.15 -5.54
C PHE A 142 8.42 -11.43 -5.48
N SER A 143 7.83 -12.64 -5.54
CA SER A 143 8.57 -13.89 -5.44
C SER A 143 9.68 -14.07 -6.48
N ASP A 144 9.53 -13.43 -7.64
CA ASP A 144 10.49 -13.50 -8.75
C ASP A 144 11.51 -12.35 -8.71
N TYR A 145 11.36 -11.45 -7.73
CA TYR A 145 12.24 -10.32 -7.46
C TYR A 145 12.91 -10.57 -6.11
N GLY A 146 14.14 -10.42 -6.03
CA GLY A 146 14.69 -10.62 -4.69
C GLY A 146 16.19 -10.47 -4.65
N PRO A 147 16.74 -10.41 -3.47
CA PRO A 147 16.07 -10.28 -2.18
C PRO A 147 15.43 -8.89 -1.98
N ILE A 148 14.24 -8.84 -1.35
CA ILE A 148 13.57 -7.59 -0.97
C ILE A 148 13.67 -7.35 0.54
N HIS A 149 13.69 -6.08 0.92
CA HIS A 149 13.57 -5.65 2.32
C HIS A 149 12.26 -4.86 2.48
N ILE A 150 11.51 -5.10 3.55
CA ILE A 150 10.20 -4.49 3.78
C ILE A 150 10.33 -3.40 4.83
N LEU A 151 9.88 -2.19 4.50
CA LEU A 151 9.67 -1.12 5.46
C LEU A 151 8.17 -1.04 5.79
N GLN A 152 7.82 -1.31 7.06
CA GLN A 152 6.47 -1.10 7.57
C GLN A 152 6.43 0.17 8.42
N ILE A 153 5.48 1.05 8.15
CA ILE A 153 5.21 2.25 8.97
C ILE A 153 3.84 2.05 9.61
N ASP A 154 3.82 1.60 10.87
CA ASP A 154 2.59 1.18 11.54
C ASP A 154 2.70 1.33 13.08
N ALA A 155 1.55 1.40 13.73
CA ALA A 155 1.44 1.32 15.19
C ALA A 155 1.58 -0.11 15.73
N HIS A 156 1.23 -1.12 14.89
CA HIS A 156 1.16 -2.52 15.24
C HIS A 156 2.30 -3.32 14.63
N LEU A 157 2.74 -4.35 15.34
CA LEU A 157 3.79 -5.24 14.84
C LEU A 157 3.29 -6.20 13.75
N ASP A 158 2.03 -6.60 13.83
CA ASP A 158 1.34 -7.52 12.91
C ASP A 158 2.11 -8.81 12.60
N PHE A 159 2.69 -9.35 13.66
CA PHE A 159 3.55 -10.55 13.63
C PHE A 159 2.91 -11.77 14.33
N VAL A 160 1.59 -11.82 14.36
CA VAL A 160 0.84 -12.96 14.89
C VAL A 160 0.95 -14.12 13.89
N ASP A 161 1.35 -15.31 14.35
CA ASP A 161 1.40 -16.48 13.48
C ASP A 161 -0.01 -16.95 13.09
N GLU A 162 -0.83 -17.23 14.10
CA GLU A 162 -2.17 -17.74 13.90
C GLU A 162 -3.11 -17.20 14.97
N ARG A 163 -4.35 -16.92 14.60
CA ARG A 163 -5.40 -16.57 15.53
C ARG A 163 -6.69 -17.36 15.19
N HIS A 164 -7.13 -18.21 16.10
CA HIS A 164 -8.30 -19.08 15.89
C HIS A 164 -8.24 -19.95 14.62
N GLY A 165 -7.08 -20.47 14.27
CA GLY A 165 -6.86 -21.24 13.05
C GLY A 165 -6.67 -20.40 11.78
N VAL A 166 -6.67 -19.05 11.90
CA VAL A 166 -6.55 -18.15 10.75
C VAL A 166 -5.15 -17.52 10.69
N LYS A 167 -4.53 -17.58 9.51
CA LYS A 167 -3.18 -17.08 9.22
C LYS A 167 -3.17 -15.88 8.26
N TYR A 168 -4.34 -15.42 7.83
CA TYR A 168 -4.50 -14.39 6.80
C TYR A 168 -5.35 -13.20 7.28
N GLY A 169 -5.38 -12.95 8.58
CA GLY A 169 -6.00 -11.76 9.15
C GLY A 169 -5.07 -10.54 9.10
N HIS A 170 -5.60 -9.40 9.48
CA HIS A 170 -4.88 -8.12 9.46
C HIS A 170 -3.70 -8.05 10.45
N GLY A 171 -3.61 -8.95 11.43
CA GLY A 171 -2.48 -9.03 12.38
C GLY A 171 -1.39 -10.03 11.98
N ASN A 172 -1.47 -10.62 10.78
CA ASN A 172 -0.54 -11.66 10.32
C ASN A 172 0.44 -11.23 9.22
N PRO A 173 0.31 -10.06 8.53
CA PRO A 173 1.04 -9.80 7.29
C PRO A 173 2.55 -9.86 7.42
N MET A 174 3.11 -9.26 8.46
CA MET A 174 4.57 -9.20 8.64
C MET A 174 5.15 -10.56 8.98
N ARG A 175 4.41 -11.40 9.71
CA ARG A 175 4.81 -12.80 9.92
C ARG A 175 4.81 -13.57 8.60
N ARG A 176 3.77 -13.44 7.78
CA ARG A 176 3.70 -14.08 6.45
C ARG A 176 4.80 -13.58 5.51
N ALA A 177 5.17 -12.31 5.62
CA ALA A 177 6.28 -11.74 4.88
C ALA A 177 7.63 -12.35 5.29
N ALA A 178 7.91 -12.39 6.59
CA ALA A 178 9.17 -12.91 7.13
C ALA A 178 9.41 -14.40 6.79
N GLU A 179 8.35 -15.16 6.53
CA GLU A 179 8.44 -16.57 6.12
C GLU A 179 8.86 -16.77 4.65
N LYS A 180 8.92 -15.69 3.86
CA LYS A 180 9.25 -15.81 2.43
C LYS A 180 10.77 -15.85 2.22
N PRO A 181 11.29 -16.83 1.44
CA PRO A 181 12.74 -16.96 1.27
C PRO A 181 13.39 -15.80 0.50
N TYR A 182 12.60 -15.01 -0.21
CA TYR A 182 13.04 -13.82 -0.94
C TYR A 182 12.92 -12.53 -0.13
N VAL A 183 12.40 -12.57 1.11
CA VAL A 183 12.39 -11.42 2.02
C VAL A 183 13.64 -11.49 2.90
N ALA A 184 14.55 -10.55 2.68
CA ALA A 184 15.83 -10.50 3.38
C ALA A 184 15.70 -9.98 4.82
N GLY A 185 14.68 -9.19 5.11
CA GLY A 185 14.40 -8.65 6.44
C GLY A 185 13.27 -7.62 6.42
N LEU A 186 12.89 -7.17 7.60
CA LEU A 186 11.88 -6.14 7.83
C LEU A 186 12.46 -5.03 8.70
N THR A 187 12.02 -3.80 8.43
CA THR A 187 12.16 -2.67 9.36
C THR A 187 10.76 -2.17 9.69
N GLN A 188 10.37 -2.30 10.96
CA GLN A 188 9.02 -1.99 11.43
C GLN A 188 9.07 -0.73 12.31
N VAL A 189 8.54 0.37 11.79
CA VAL A 189 8.72 1.73 12.33
C VAL A 189 7.42 2.26 12.91
N GLY A 190 7.51 2.93 14.05
CA GLY A 190 6.36 3.56 14.70
C GLY A 190 5.56 2.64 15.62
N ILE A 191 6.12 1.48 15.96
CA ILE A 191 5.45 0.49 16.80
C ILE A 191 5.20 1.08 18.20
N ARG A 192 3.94 1.03 18.64
CA ARG A 192 3.48 1.58 19.93
C ARG A 192 2.29 0.85 20.54
N ASN A 193 1.73 -0.15 19.86
CA ASN A 193 0.63 -0.94 20.41
C ASN A 193 1.19 -2.10 21.25
N VAL A 194 0.71 -2.23 22.48
CA VAL A 194 1.19 -3.24 23.46
C VAL A 194 0.26 -4.44 23.60
N SER A 195 -0.86 -4.47 22.88
CA SER A 195 -1.91 -5.48 23.11
C SER A 195 -2.19 -6.40 21.92
N SER A 196 -1.78 -6.04 20.71
CA SER A 196 -2.12 -6.79 19.50
C SER A 196 -1.23 -8.01 19.24
N THR A 197 0.02 -7.94 19.67
CA THR A 197 1.00 -9.00 19.51
C THR A 197 1.57 -9.38 20.88
N ALA A 198 1.55 -10.67 21.22
CA ALA A 198 2.11 -11.18 22.46
C ALA A 198 3.65 -11.19 22.40
N LYS A 199 4.30 -11.41 23.57
CA LYS A 199 5.77 -11.43 23.72
C LYS A 199 6.44 -12.37 22.71
N GLU A 200 5.88 -13.55 22.53
CA GLU A 200 6.39 -14.57 21.61
C GLU A 200 6.41 -14.08 20.15
N GLY A 201 5.47 -13.23 19.76
CA GLY A 201 5.45 -12.62 18.44
C GLY A 201 6.59 -11.61 18.26
N TYR A 202 6.92 -10.82 19.29
CA TYR A 202 8.07 -9.91 19.27
C TYR A 202 9.39 -10.66 19.21
N GLU A 203 9.52 -11.77 19.98
CA GLU A 203 10.70 -12.62 19.95
C GLU A 203 10.88 -13.25 18.57
N SER A 204 9.81 -13.83 18.00
CA SER A 204 9.83 -14.40 16.65
C SER A 204 10.17 -13.36 15.58
N ALA A 205 9.68 -12.12 15.69
CA ALA A 205 10.00 -11.06 14.73
C ALA A 205 11.53 -10.79 14.71
N LYS A 206 12.15 -10.68 15.88
CA LYS A 206 13.61 -10.48 15.99
C LYS A 206 14.40 -11.67 15.46
N GLU A 207 13.97 -12.89 15.76
CA GLU A 207 14.60 -14.12 15.26
C GLU A 207 14.50 -14.24 13.73
N MET A 208 13.44 -13.66 13.14
CA MET A 208 13.18 -13.65 11.70
C MET A 208 13.66 -12.37 11.00
N ASN A 209 14.70 -11.74 11.54
CA ASN A 209 15.36 -10.59 10.93
C ASN A 209 14.46 -9.36 10.77
N SER A 210 13.73 -9.01 11.83
CA SER A 210 12.94 -7.77 11.89
C SER A 210 13.56 -6.77 12.86
N ASP A 211 13.90 -5.59 12.38
CA ASP A 211 14.28 -4.44 13.16
C ASP A 211 13.03 -3.68 13.60
N ILE A 212 12.82 -3.60 14.91
CA ILE A 212 11.62 -2.99 15.50
C ILE A 212 12.00 -1.63 16.09
N LEU A 213 11.52 -0.56 15.47
CA LEU A 213 11.73 0.81 15.90
C LEU A 213 10.44 1.38 16.50
N SER A 214 10.42 1.53 17.81
CA SER A 214 9.27 2.14 18.50
C SER A 214 9.13 3.62 18.12
N VAL A 215 7.92 4.14 18.25
CA VAL A 215 7.65 5.57 17.98
C VAL A 215 8.56 6.48 18.83
N CYS A 216 8.85 6.10 20.06
CA CYS A 216 9.78 6.81 20.93
C CYS A 216 11.18 6.95 20.31
N LEU A 217 11.74 5.86 19.79
CA LEU A 217 13.06 5.89 19.16
C LEU A 217 13.11 6.82 17.94
N LEU A 218 12.00 6.95 17.21
CA LEU A 218 11.92 7.87 16.07
C LEU A 218 11.97 9.34 16.49
N TYR A 219 11.29 9.68 17.59
CA TYR A 219 11.28 11.06 18.09
C TYR A 219 12.54 11.44 18.87
N THR A 220 13.29 10.44 19.36
CA THR A 220 14.48 10.69 20.20
C THR A 220 15.81 10.48 19.49
N SER A 221 15.79 10.01 18.24
CA SER A 221 17.04 9.81 17.48
C SER A 221 17.81 11.13 17.23
N ASP A 222 17.13 12.27 17.33
CA ASP A 222 17.74 13.62 17.26
C ASP A 222 17.78 14.34 18.62
N ALA A 223 17.18 13.78 19.66
CA ALA A 223 17.14 14.33 20.99
C ALA A 223 17.77 13.33 21.98
N ALA A 224 19.09 13.33 22.08
CA ALA A 224 19.83 12.50 23.00
C ALA A 224 19.46 12.69 24.50
N ASP A 225 18.52 13.56 24.80
CA ASP A 225 18.18 14.03 26.15
C ASP A 225 16.65 14.04 26.44
N ASP A 226 15.78 13.32 25.72
CA ASP A 226 14.36 13.29 26.08
C ASP A 226 14.06 12.20 27.12
N PRO A 227 13.83 12.58 28.42
CA PRO A 227 13.56 11.61 29.49
C PRO A 227 12.15 11.00 29.44
N THR A 228 11.32 11.33 28.44
CA THR A 228 9.92 10.88 28.34
C THR A 228 9.75 9.54 27.66
N CYS A 229 10.84 8.91 27.17
CA CYS A 229 10.83 7.61 26.50
C CYS A 229 11.26 6.44 27.40
N VAL A 230 11.03 6.53 28.70
CA VAL A 230 11.27 5.44 29.66
C VAL A 230 10.02 4.61 29.87
#